data_d2477f977e61ed8b6f548fe9b4558648
#
_entry.id   d2477f977e61ed8b6f548fe9b4558648
#
_cell.length_a   1.000
_cell.length_b   1.000
_cell.length_c   1.000
_cell.angle_alpha   90.00
_cell.angle_beta   90.00
_cell.angle_gamma   90.00
#
_symmetry.space_group_name_H-M   'P 1'
#
loop_
_entity.id
_entity.type
_entity.pdbx_description
1 polymer ?
#
loop_
_entity_poly.entity_id
_entity_poly.type
_entity_poly.pdbx_seq_one_letter_code
_entity_poly.pdbx_strand_id
1 'polypeptide(L)'
;ESASAGDIVALFGVDCASGDTFTDDAVHYTMTSMHIANAVISLAIAPKEKANAGNFSKALNRFTKEDPTLRVHRDEESAQTIISGMGELHLEIYCERIKREYNCEVVVGKPQVAFRETITQKGNYNYTHKKHTGGSGQYGKVVGYIEPLPADAVETFEFVNDVTGGSIPREYIPAVDKGIKEVLL
;
A
#
# COMPACT_ATOMS: atom_id res chain seq x y z
N GLU A 1 -1.73 -44.35 -4.84
CA GLU A 1 -2.67 -44.26 -5.97
C GLU A 1 -1.95 -43.59 -7.13
N SER A 2 -2.26 -43.98 -8.37
CA SER A 2 -1.68 -43.43 -9.60
C SER A 2 -2.72 -42.65 -10.36
N ALA A 3 -2.29 -41.61 -11.08
CA ALA A 3 -3.13 -40.81 -11.96
C ALA A 3 -2.53 -40.83 -13.38
N SER A 4 -3.38 -40.78 -14.38
CA SER A 4 -3.00 -40.76 -15.79
C SER A 4 -3.29 -39.37 -16.38
N ALA A 5 -2.71 -39.09 -17.54
CA ALA A 5 -2.93 -37.86 -18.28
C ALA A 5 -4.45 -37.67 -18.56
N GLY A 6 -5.01 -36.54 -18.16
CA GLY A 6 -6.43 -36.20 -18.26
C GLY A 6 -7.25 -36.47 -17.01
N ASP A 7 -6.69 -37.11 -15.98
CA ASP A 7 -7.40 -37.35 -14.72
C ASP A 7 -7.45 -36.08 -13.88
N ILE A 8 -8.57 -35.94 -13.17
CA ILE A 8 -8.75 -34.90 -12.14
C ILE A 8 -8.49 -35.55 -10.79
N VAL A 9 -7.49 -35.04 -10.07
CA VAL A 9 -7.02 -35.62 -8.82
C VAL A 9 -6.90 -34.62 -7.71
N ALA A 10 -6.93 -35.08 -6.45
CA ALA A 10 -6.64 -34.27 -5.28
C ALA A 10 -5.19 -34.56 -4.81
N LEU A 11 -4.41 -33.50 -4.65
CA LEU A 11 -3.06 -33.56 -4.13
C LEU A 11 -3.03 -33.03 -2.69
N PHE A 12 -2.32 -33.74 -1.80
CA PHE A 12 -2.12 -33.33 -0.42
C PHE A 12 -0.67 -32.92 -0.18
N GLY A 13 -0.48 -31.86 0.63
CA GLY A 13 0.86 -31.42 1.05
C GLY A 13 1.63 -30.63 -0.02
N VAL A 14 0.98 -30.24 -1.10
CA VAL A 14 1.56 -29.41 -2.16
C VAL A 14 1.09 -27.97 -1.95
N ASP A 15 2.04 -27.04 -1.80
CA ASP A 15 1.72 -25.60 -1.76
C ASP A 15 1.61 -25.08 -3.18
N CYS A 16 0.42 -24.69 -3.60
CA CYS A 16 0.12 -24.23 -4.94
C CYS A 16 -1.02 -23.20 -4.95
N ALA A 17 -1.13 -22.50 -6.06
CA ALA A 17 -2.22 -21.56 -6.33
C ALA A 17 -2.99 -21.96 -7.58
N SER A 18 -4.20 -21.42 -7.75
CA SER A 18 -4.98 -21.62 -8.98
C SER A 18 -4.24 -21.06 -10.19
N GLY A 19 -4.06 -21.90 -11.20
CA GLY A 19 -3.31 -21.57 -12.42
C GLY A 19 -1.87 -22.07 -12.45
N ASP A 20 -1.37 -22.64 -11.36
CA ASP A 20 -0.04 -23.27 -11.34
C ASP A 20 0.01 -24.50 -12.24
N THR A 21 1.13 -24.68 -12.91
CA THR A 21 1.40 -25.85 -13.76
C THR A 21 2.39 -26.76 -13.04
N PHE A 22 2.04 -28.05 -12.92
CA PHE A 22 2.94 -29.06 -12.38
C PHE A 22 3.62 -29.78 -13.53
N THR A 23 4.96 -29.88 -13.49
CA THR A 23 5.77 -30.58 -14.48
C THR A 23 6.77 -31.49 -13.77
N ASP A 24 7.33 -32.44 -14.49
CA ASP A 24 8.50 -33.20 -14.07
C ASP A 24 9.79 -32.56 -14.60
N ASP A 25 10.94 -33.11 -14.23
CA ASP A 25 12.24 -32.61 -14.68
C ASP A 25 12.51 -32.84 -16.17
N ALA A 26 11.71 -33.66 -16.83
CA ALA A 26 11.87 -34.01 -18.25
C ALA A 26 11.12 -33.03 -19.18
N VAL A 27 10.09 -32.34 -18.68
CA VAL A 27 9.23 -31.44 -19.47
C VAL A 27 9.11 -30.10 -18.80
N HIS A 28 9.61 -29.06 -19.46
CA HIS A 28 9.60 -27.69 -18.95
C HIS A 28 8.57 -26.77 -19.67
N TYR A 29 7.35 -27.27 -19.85
CA TYR A 29 6.27 -26.48 -20.44
C TYR A 29 5.36 -25.92 -19.35
N THR A 30 4.96 -24.68 -19.50
CA THR A 30 3.91 -24.07 -18.67
C THR A 30 2.71 -23.75 -19.55
N MET A 31 1.51 -23.93 -18.98
CA MET A 31 0.28 -23.51 -19.63
C MET A 31 0.18 -21.98 -19.61
N THR A 32 -0.52 -21.40 -20.59
CA THR A 32 -0.80 -19.97 -20.61
C THR A 32 -1.69 -19.60 -19.42
N SER A 33 -1.40 -18.46 -18.79
CA SER A 33 -2.19 -17.95 -17.65
C SER A 33 -3.64 -17.71 -18.07
N MET A 34 -4.56 -17.97 -17.14
CA MET A 34 -5.96 -17.59 -17.31
C MET A 34 -6.10 -16.07 -17.37
N HIS A 35 -6.97 -15.57 -18.23
CA HIS A 35 -7.33 -14.15 -18.22
C HIS A 35 -8.17 -13.84 -16.97
N ILE A 36 -7.62 -13.04 -16.08
CA ILE A 36 -8.29 -12.60 -14.84
C ILE A 36 -8.77 -11.18 -15.05
N ALA A 37 -10.08 -10.98 -14.97
CA ALA A 37 -10.68 -9.66 -15.05
C ALA A 37 -10.24 -8.78 -13.86
N ASN A 38 -10.23 -7.48 -14.07
CA ASN A 38 -9.94 -6.54 -12.98
C ASN A 38 -11.08 -6.55 -11.94
N ALA A 39 -10.72 -6.39 -10.68
CA ALA A 39 -11.69 -6.24 -9.60
C ALA A 39 -12.57 -4.99 -9.82
N VAL A 40 -13.84 -5.10 -9.51
CA VAL A 40 -14.86 -4.05 -9.74
C VAL A 40 -15.16 -3.29 -8.46
N ILE A 41 -15.08 -3.95 -7.30
CA ILE A 41 -15.42 -3.36 -6.00
C ILE A 41 -14.32 -3.67 -4.99
N SER A 42 -14.11 -2.75 -4.06
CA SER A 42 -13.16 -2.89 -2.96
C SER A 42 -13.83 -2.54 -1.63
N LEU A 43 -13.53 -3.32 -0.61
CA LEU A 43 -14.01 -3.12 0.76
C LEU A 43 -12.83 -3.18 1.73
N ALA A 44 -12.87 -2.35 2.78
CA ALA A 44 -11.96 -2.47 3.90
C ALA A 44 -12.49 -3.54 4.87
N ILE A 45 -11.62 -4.46 5.29
CA ILE A 45 -11.98 -5.48 6.27
C ILE A 45 -10.97 -5.54 7.41
N ALA A 46 -11.48 -5.84 8.58
CA ALA A 46 -10.66 -6.08 9.77
C ALA A 46 -11.27 -7.18 10.63
N PRO A 47 -10.46 -7.95 11.36
CA PRO A 47 -11.00 -8.87 12.36
C PRO A 47 -11.66 -8.06 13.48
N LYS A 48 -12.86 -8.48 13.90
CA LYS A 48 -13.60 -7.84 14.99
C LYS A 48 -12.82 -7.88 16.30
N GLU A 49 -12.09 -8.97 16.53
CA GLU A 49 -11.26 -9.17 17.69
C GLU A 49 -9.78 -9.26 17.29
N LYS A 50 -8.91 -8.50 17.93
CA LYS A 50 -7.46 -8.53 17.65
C LYS A 50 -6.83 -9.92 17.87
N ALA A 51 -7.38 -10.72 18.78
CA ALA A 51 -6.92 -12.09 19.04
C ALA A 51 -7.03 -12.98 17.78
N ASN A 52 -7.96 -12.70 16.89
CA ASN A 52 -8.21 -13.47 15.67
C ASN A 52 -7.36 -13.03 14.46
N ALA A 53 -6.44 -12.06 14.62
CA ALA A 53 -5.61 -11.56 13.52
C ALA A 53 -4.79 -12.65 12.82
N GLY A 54 -4.33 -13.66 13.55
CA GLY A 54 -3.60 -14.81 12.97
C GLY A 54 -4.49 -15.67 12.06
N ASN A 55 -5.71 -15.95 12.49
CA ASN A 55 -6.68 -16.71 11.69
C ASN A 55 -7.14 -15.91 10.47
N PHE A 56 -7.35 -14.61 10.63
CA PHE A 56 -7.68 -13.68 9.57
C PHE A 56 -6.63 -13.68 8.45
N SER A 57 -5.34 -13.52 8.81
CA SER A 57 -4.26 -13.54 7.82
C SER A 57 -4.13 -14.89 7.12
N LYS A 58 -4.29 -16.00 7.85
CA LYS A 58 -4.28 -17.35 7.25
C LYS A 58 -5.41 -17.53 6.25
N ALA A 59 -6.62 -17.07 6.59
CA ALA A 59 -7.78 -17.14 5.71
C ALA A 59 -7.54 -16.39 4.39
N LEU A 60 -7.10 -15.13 4.49
CA LEU A 60 -6.84 -14.30 3.31
C LEU A 60 -5.77 -14.88 2.41
N ASN A 61 -4.64 -15.35 2.98
CA ASN A 61 -3.56 -15.97 2.22
C ASN A 61 -4.01 -17.25 1.50
N ARG A 62 -4.90 -18.04 2.10
CA ARG A 62 -5.44 -19.23 1.45
C ARG A 62 -6.40 -18.84 0.33
N PHE A 63 -7.32 -17.94 0.58
CA PHE A 63 -8.34 -17.55 -0.40
C PHE A 63 -7.74 -16.86 -1.64
N THR A 64 -6.70 -16.07 -1.49
CA THR A 64 -5.99 -15.49 -2.65
C THR A 64 -5.26 -16.53 -3.51
N LYS A 65 -4.85 -17.66 -2.93
CA LYS A 65 -4.31 -18.80 -3.69
C LYS A 65 -5.41 -19.62 -4.39
N GLU A 66 -6.58 -19.77 -3.74
CA GLU A 66 -7.73 -20.48 -4.31
C GLU A 66 -8.38 -19.71 -5.46
N ASP A 67 -8.51 -18.39 -5.30
CA ASP A 67 -9.25 -17.52 -6.22
C ASP A 67 -8.40 -16.34 -6.69
N PRO A 68 -7.89 -16.37 -7.92
CA PRO A 68 -7.09 -15.30 -8.48
C PRO A 68 -7.88 -14.00 -8.75
N THR A 69 -9.22 -14.04 -8.69
CA THR A 69 -10.07 -12.84 -8.82
C THR A 69 -10.23 -12.08 -7.51
N LEU A 70 -9.91 -12.73 -6.37
CA LEU A 70 -9.86 -12.10 -5.06
C LEU A 70 -8.47 -11.46 -4.85
N ARG A 71 -8.43 -10.16 -4.73
CA ARG A 71 -7.18 -9.43 -4.43
C ARG A 71 -7.22 -8.90 -3.01
N VAL A 72 -6.10 -9.02 -2.32
CA VAL A 72 -5.94 -8.51 -0.96
C VAL A 72 -4.65 -7.69 -0.92
N HIS A 73 -4.74 -6.48 -0.40
CA HIS A 73 -3.57 -5.66 -0.10
C HIS A 73 -3.78 -4.87 1.18
N ARG A 74 -2.70 -4.46 1.77
CA ARG A 74 -2.73 -3.53 2.89
C ARG A 74 -2.43 -2.14 2.35
N ASP A 75 -3.35 -1.22 2.59
CA ASP A 75 -3.12 0.18 2.30
C ASP A 75 -2.16 0.77 3.35
N GLU A 76 -1.06 1.36 2.90
CA GLU A 76 -0.01 1.85 3.78
C GLU A 76 -0.42 3.14 4.51
N GLU A 77 -1.23 3.98 3.88
CA GLU A 77 -1.65 5.26 4.44
C GLU A 77 -2.73 5.09 5.51
N SER A 78 -3.79 4.34 5.21
CA SER A 78 -4.87 4.07 6.17
C SER A 78 -4.60 2.89 7.11
N ALA A 79 -3.54 2.11 6.84
CA ALA A 79 -3.22 0.85 7.49
C ALA A 79 -4.37 -0.20 7.46
N GLN A 80 -5.34 -0.01 6.56
CA GLN A 80 -6.46 -0.93 6.37
C GLN A 80 -6.08 -2.11 5.48
N THR A 81 -6.69 -3.25 5.73
CA THR A 81 -6.67 -4.38 4.80
C THR A 81 -7.83 -4.23 3.83
N ILE A 82 -7.52 -4.14 2.55
CA ILE A 82 -8.48 -3.97 1.47
C ILE A 82 -8.61 -5.28 0.72
N ILE A 83 -9.87 -5.74 0.56
CA ILE A 83 -10.21 -6.84 -0.33
C ILE A 83 -10.91 -6.29 -1.56
N SER A 84 -10.56 -6.81 -2.72
CA SER A 84 -11.14 -6.40 -4.00
C SER A 84 -11.58 -7.63 -4.79
N GLY A 85 -12.74 -7.55 -5.42
CA GLY A 85 -13.34 -8.67 -6.12
C GLY A 85 -14.31 -8.25 -7.22
N MET A 86 -15.00 -9.25 -7.78
CA MET A 86 -15.86 -9.09 -8.96
C MET A 86 -17.23 -8.50 -8.64
N GLY A 87 -17.60 -8.37 -7.37
CA GLY A 87 -18.89 -7.84 -6.93
C GLY A 87 -19.11 -7.98 -5.43
N GLU A 88 -20.18 -7.35 -4.94
CA GLU A 88 -20.52 -7.35 -3.52
C GLU A 88 -20.74 -8.77 -2.97
N LEU A 89 -21.56 -9.57 -3.65
CA LEU A 89 -21.81 -10.96 -3.27
C LEU A 89 -20.53 -11.80 -3.21
N HIS A 90 -19.58 -11.56 -4.11
CA HIS A 90 -18.31 -12.25 -4.13
C HIS A 90 -17.55 -11.98 -2.81
N LEU A 91 -17.45 -10.72 -2.40
CA LEU A 91 -16.74 -10.35 -1.18
C LEU A 91 -17.51 -10.78 0.10
N GLU A 92 -18.83 -10.73 0.09
CA GLU A 92 -19.68 -11.24 1.18
C GLU A 92 -19.47 -12.74 1.43
N ILE A 93 -19.37 -13.54 0.37
CA ILE A 93 -19.09 -14.99 0.48
C ILE A 93 -17.75 -15.21 1.18
N TYR A 94 -16.70 -14.46 0.84
CA TYR A 94 -15.42 -14.60 1.51
C TYR A 94 -15.44 -14.14 2.97
N CYS A 95 -16.17 -13.08 3.30
CA CYS A 95 -16.39 -12.67 4.68
C CYS A 95 -17.08 -13.77 5.51
N GLU A 96 -18.11 -14.41 4.93
CA GLU A 96 -18.81 -15.53 5.57
C GLU A 96 -17.91 -16.78 5.69
N ARG A 97 -17.06 -17.07 4.69
CA ARG A 97 -16.07 -18.16 4.76
C ARG A 97 -15.03 -17.91 5.85
N ILE A 98 -14.53 -16.68 6.01
CA ILE A 98 -13.63 -16.32 7.10
C ILE A 98 -14.26 -16.65 8.45
N LYS A 99 -15.53 -16.30 8.61
CA LYS A 99 -16.28 -16.58 9.84
C LYS A 99 -16.44 -18.08 10.09
N ARG A 100 -16.88 -18.84 9.07
CA ARG A 100 -17.19 -20.26 9.21
C ARG A 100 -15.97 -21.16 9.29
N GLU A 101 -14.99 -20.93 8.40
CA GLU A 101 -13.84 -21.84 8.27
C GLU A 101 -12.73 -21.51 9.28
N TYR A 102 -12.61 -20.24 9.68
CA TYR A 102 -11.52 -19.75 10.55
C TYR A 102 -12.01 -19.22 11.91
N ASN A 103 -13.32 -19.32 12.18
CA ASN A 103 -13.94 -18.80 13.41
C ASN A 103 -13.53 -17.35 13.71
N CYS A 104 -13.49 -16.51 12.68
CA CYS A 104 -13.06 -15.12 12.75
C CYS A 104 -14.16 -14.20 12.20
N GLU A 105 -14.87 -13.50 13.07
CA GLU A 105 -15.78 -12.45 12.63
C GLU A 105 -15.03 -11.25 12.11
N VAL A 106 -15.48 -10.69 10.99
CA VAL A 106 -14.87 -9.52 10.35
C VAL A 106 -15.83 -8.34 10.37
N VAL A 107 -15.27 -7.15 10.47
CA VAL A 107 -15.95 -5.88 10.27
C VAL A 107 -15.64 -5.41 8.86
N VAL A 108 -16.66 -5.06 8.11
CA VAL A 108 -16.56 -4.60 6.73
C VAL A 108 -16.94 -3.13 6.66
N GLY A 109 -16.20 -2.36 5.89
CA GLY A 109 -16.43 -0.93 5.69
C GLY A 109 -15.95 -0.46 4.32
N LYS A 110 -16.25 0.80 4.01
CA LYS A 110 -15.67 1.42 2.82
C LYS A 110 -14.20 1.73 3.08
N PRO A 111 -13.31 1.58 2.07
CA PRO A 111 -11.94 2.03 2.18
C PRO A 111 -11.88 3.52 2.52
N GLN A 112 -10.95 3.88 3.37
CA GLN A 112 -10.66 5.30 3.61
C GLN A 112 -9.96 5.88 2.39
N VAL A 113 -10.37 7.07 1.99
CA VAL A 113 -9.72 7.82 0.92
C VAL A 113 -8.64 8.68 1.55
N ALA A 114 -7.40 8.44 1.19
CA ALA A 114 -6.30 9.33 1.54
C ALA A 114 -6.39 10.58 0.67
N PHE A 115 -6.79 11.68 1.27
CA PHE A 115 -6.78 12.98 0.61
C PHE A 115 -5.37 13.54 0.61
N ARG A 116 -4.94 14.04 -0.53
CA ARG A 116 -3.67 14.74 -0.67
C ARG A 116 -3.94 16.20 -0.98
N GLU A 117 -3.18 17.06 -0.34
CA GLU A 117 -3.23 18.50 -0.58
C GLU A 117 -2.21 18.88 -1.65
N THR A 118 -2.55 19.85 -2.47
CA THR A 118 -1.63 20.47 -3.42
C THR A 118 -1.83 21.97 -3.43
N ILE A 119 -0.81 22.69 -3.83
CA ILE A 119 -0.88 24.14 -3.99
C ILE A 119 -1.28 24.49 -5.42
N THR A 120 -2.10 25.52 -5.56
CA THR A 120 -2.60 26.01 -6.86
C THR A 120 -1.95 27.31 -7.31
N GLN A 121 -1.23 27.97 -6.42
CA GLN A 121 -0.57 29.26 -6.68
C GLN A 121 0.72 29.38 -5.88
N LYS A 122 1.60 30.29 -6.31
CA LYS A 122 2.84 30.59 -5.60
C LYS A 122 2.57 31.19 -4.22
N GLY A 123 3.16 30.63 -3.18
CA GLY A 123 3.11 31.12 -1.81
C GLY A 123 4.51 31.49 -1.31
N ASN A 124 4.65 32.66 -0.70
CA ASN A 124 5.91 33.07 -0.07
C ASN A 124 5.88 32.77 1.43
N TYR A 125 6.97 32.31 1.98
CA TYR A 125 7.12 32.11 3.41
C TYR A 125 8.35 32.80 3.98
N ASN A 126 8.24 33.22 5.24
CA ASN A 126 9.32 33.78 6.03
C ASN A 126 9.16 33.27 7.46
N TYR A 127 9.90 32.24 7.80
CA TYR A 127 9.79 31.60 9.10
C TYR A 127 11.07 31.76 9.91
N THR A 128 10.93 32.10 11.18
CA THR A 128 12.02 32.20 12.14
C THR A 128 11.76 31.30 13.33
N HIS A 129 12.57 30.29 13.50
CA HIS A 129 12.61 29.46 14.70
C HIS A 129 13.54 30.12 15.73
N LYS A 130 12.99 30.46 16.89
CA LYS A 130 13.75 30.99 18.01
C LYS A 130 13.26 30.34 19.30
N LYS A 131 14.10 29.53 19.93
CA LYS A 131 13.76 28.85 21.17
C LYS A 131 14.86 29.06 22.19
N HIS A 132 14.53 29.62 23.36
CA HIS A 132 15.39 29.75 24.52
C HIS A 132 14.88 28.85 25.64
N THR A 133 15.58 27.78 25.93
CA THR A 133 15.29 26.88 27.05
C THR A 133 16.57 26.69 27.84
N GLY A 134 16.82 27.55 28.82
CA GLY A 134 17.80 27.35 29.91
C GLY A 134 19.22 26.86 29.56
N GLY A 135 19.67 27.03 28.31
CA GLY A 135 20.96 26.58 27.80
C GLY A 135 21.29 27.28 26.47
N SER A 136 22.05 26.61 25.58
CA SER A 136 22.30 27.14 24.23
C SER A 136 20.98 27.24 23.47
N GLY A 137 20.61 28.48 23.07
CA GLY A 137 19.38 28.74 22.30
C GLY A 137 19.43 28.15 20.90
N GLN A 138 18.27 27.84 20.34
CA GLN A 138 18.09 27.44 18.95
C GLN A 138 17.64 28.66 18.14
N TYR A 139 18.29 28.88 17.01
CA TYR A 139 17.89 29.91 16.06
C TYR A 139 18.04 29.40 14.63
N GLY A 140 17.03 29.61 13.82
CA GLY A 140 17.07 29.36 12.39
C GLY A 140 16.05 30.23 11.68
N LYS A 141 16.44 30.82 10.56
CA LYS A 141 15.53 31.61 9.73
C LYS A 141 15.62 31.12 8.30
N VAL A 142 14.47 30.81 7.71
CA VAL A 142 14.36 30.39 6.31
C VAL A 142 13.31 31.28 5.63
N VAL A 143 13.68 31.83 4.48
CA VAL A 143 12.79 32.62 3.63
C VAL A 143 12.79 32.01 2.25
N GLY A 144 11.62 31.82 1.68
CA GLY A 144 11.51 31.22 0.37
C GLY A 144 10.08 31.30 -0.17
N TYR A 145 9.85 30.54 -1.18
CA TYR A 145 8.52 30.37 -1.76
C TYR A 145 8.28 28.90 -2.13
N ILE A 146 7.02 28.55 -2.25
CA ILE A 146 6.56 27.28 -2.82
C ILE A 146 5.64 27.61 -4.00
N GLU A 147 5.73 26.86 -5.06
CA GLU A 147 4.90 27.02 -6.25
C GLU A 147 4.56 25.66 -6.87
N PRO A 148 3.41 25.57 -7.58
CA PRO A 148 3.07 24.33 -8.28
C PRO A 148 4.13 23.99 -9.31
N LEU A 149 4.48 22.70 -9.39
CA LEU A 149 5.28 22.19 -10.50
C LEU A 149 4.49 22.25 -11.81
N PRO A 150 5.17 22.36 -12.97
CA PRO A 150 4.52 22.24 -14.27
C PRO A 150 3.67 20.98 -14.39
N ALA A 151 2.58 21.04 -15.15
CA ALA A 151 1.64 19.91 -15.28
C ALA A 151 2.27 18.65 -15.94
N ASP A 152 3.36 18.83 -16.66
CA ASP A 152 4.16 17.79 -17.31
C ASP A 152 5.38 17.33 -16.49
N ALA A 153 5.54 17.83 -15.25
CA ALA A 153 6.62 17.41 -14.37
C ALA A 153 6.46 15.93 -13.98
N VAL A 154 7.54 15.18 -14.13
CA VAL A 154 7.59 13.76 -13.75
C VAL A 154 7.77 13.62 -12.24
N GLU A 155 8.47 14.57 -11.62
CA GLU A 155 8.75 14.59 -10.19
C GLU A 155 7.60 15.26 -9.42
N THR A 156 7.33 14.75 -8.22
CA THR A 156 6.30 15.30 -7.33
C THR A 156 6.81 16.44 -6.44
N PHE A 157 8.13 16.61 -6.37
CA PHE A 157 8.80 17.64 -5.56
C PHE A 157 10.16 17.99 -6.15
N GLU A 158 10.47 19.28 -6.22
CA GLU A 158 11.77 19.84 -6.61
C GLU A 158 12.23 20.86 -5.56
N PHE A 159 13.47 20.72 -5.08
CA PHE A 159 14.09 21.69 -4.18
C PHE A 159 15.05 22.60 -4.92
N VAL A 160 14.73 23.88 -5.01
CA VAL A 160 15.55 24.90 -5.65
C VAL A 160 16.28 25.73 -4.60
N ASN A 161 17.60 25.81 -4.74
CA ASN A 161 18.45 26.62 -3.86
C ASN A 161 18.79 27.96 -4.50
N ASP A 162 18.05 29.00 -4.14
CA ASP A 162 18.21 30.40 -4.58
C ASP A 162 19.02 31.25 -3.59
N VAL A 163 19.75 30.64 -2.66
CA VAL A 163 20.55 31.37 -1.68
C VAL A 163 21.69 32.14 -2.34
N THR A 164 21.64 33.47 -2.25
CA THR A 164 22.68 34.37 -2.77
C THR A 164 23.52 34.98 -1.64
N GLY A 165 24.77 35.28 -1.91
CA GLY A 165 25.65 36.02 -0.98
C GLY A 165 26.00 35.27 0.31
N GLY A 166 25.76 33.95 0.40
CA GLY A 166 26.13 33.16 1.57
C GLY A 166 25.31 33.47 2.83
N SER A 167 24.07 33.98 2.68
CA SER A 167 23.16 34.30 3.78
C SER A 167 22.78 33.08 4.63
N ILE A 168 22.88 31.87 4.05
CA ILE A 168 22.79 30.60 4.78
C ILE A 168 24.08 29.83 4.48
N PRO A 169 24.85 29.34 5.47
CA PRO A 169 25.97 28.46 5.23
C PRO A 169 25.56 27.22 4.45
N ARG A 170 26.39 26.84 3.47
CA ARG A 170 26.07 25.74 2.54
C ARG A 170 25.78 24.41 3.24
N GLU A 171 26.38 24.19 4.39
CA GLU A 171 26.19 22.99 5.22
C GLU A 171 24.79 22.83 5.80
N TYR A 172 24.00 23.92 5.92
CA TYR A 172 22.62 23.87 6.45
C TYR A 172 21.54 23.73 5.38
N ILE A 173 21.87 23.95 4.12
CA ILE A 173 20.91 23.86 3.00
C ILE A 173 20.31 22.44 2.88
N PRO A 174 21.10 21.35 2.96
CA PRO A 174 20.54 19.99 2.93
C PRO A 174 19.59 19.69 4.10
N ALA A 175 19.79 20.34 5.24
CA ALA A 175 18.90 20.17 6.40
C ALA A 175 17.52 20.81 6.15
N VAL A 176 17.48 21.91 5.39
CA VAL A 176 16.20 22.55 4.98
C VAL A 176 15.44 21.64 4.00
N ASP A 177 16.12 21.13 2.97
CA ASP A 177 15.53 20.18 2.02
C ASP A 177 14.97 18.93 2.72
N LYS A 178 15.75 18.35 3.63
CA LYS A 178 15.31 17.20 4.43
C LYS A 178 14.08 17.52 5.28
N GLY A 179 14.07 18.69 5.96
CA GLY A 179 12.93 19.09 6.78
C GLY A 179 11.66 19.31 5.97
N ILE A 180 11.75 19.84 4.75
CA ILE A 180 10.60 19.97 3.84
C ILE A 180 10.08 18.59 3.43
N LYS A 181 10.97 17.67 3.04
CA LYS A 181 10.60 16.30 2.65
C LYS A 181 9.93 15.52 3.79
N GLU A 182 10.35 15.73 5.03
CA GLU A 182 9.73 15.09 6.21
C GLU A 182 8.28 15.55 6.45
N VAL A 183 7.90 16.74 6.00
CA VAL A 183 6.54 17.27 6.15
C VAL A 183 5.64 16.88 4.98
N LEU A 184 6.23 16.56 3.82
CA LEU A 184 5.51 16.14 2.61
C LEU A 184 5.10 14.66 2.62
N LEU A 185 5.60 13.89 3.57
CA LEU A 185 5.22 12.49 3.82
C LEU A 185 3.95 12.44 4.65
#